data_7cd9f11ce9285d7ae0c0255b6a488d7f
#
_entry.id   7cd9f11ce9285d7ae0c0255b6a488d7f
#
_cell.length_a   1.000
_cell.length_b   1.000
_cell.length_c   1.000
_cell.angle_alpha   90.00
_cell.angle_beta   90.00
_cell.angle_gamma   90.00
#
_symmetry.space_group_name_H-M   'P 1'
#
loop_
_entity.id
_entity.type
_entity.pdbx_description
1 polymer ?
#
loop_
_entity_poly.entity_id
_entity_poly.type
_entity_poly.pdbx_seq_one_letter_code
_entity_poly.pdbx_strand_id
1 'polypeptide(L)'
;TQRGEAGSPLLNLQGEVIGILVSSLENNSACYALPIDAAEKIRADFVRFGEARHGWIGINVSEAQAPVEGSRAEMTKIMEGTPAADSGIKAGDILLQVGRKKVREPEDVLDASFFITAGDTVPITVMRGNEKLTFNVQADFHPASQHPPLIAAPAMNQAIPLKLDSQVQRRP
;
A
#
# COMPACT_ATOMS: atom_id res chain seq x y z
N THR A 1 -13.00 -18.98 11.16
CA THR A 1 -13.60 -17.66 11.43
C THR A 1 -15.09 -17.71 11.26
N GLN A 2 -15.83 -17.02 12.12
CA GLN A 2 -17.30 -16.95 12.07
C GLN A 2 -17.75 -15.61 11.46
N ARG A 3 -19.02 -15.54 11.02
CA ARG A 3 -19.61 -14.27 10.60
C ARG A 3 -19.57 -13.26 11.74
N GLY A 4 -19.09 -12.04 11.47
CA GLY A 4 -19.03 -10.95 12.47
C GLY A 4 -17.66 -10.75 13.11
N GLU A 5 -16.63 -11.48 12.69
CA GLU A 5 -15.26 -11.34 13.20
C GLU A 5 -14.41 -10.29 12.45
N ALA A 6 -14.98 -9.61 11.44
CA ALA A 6 -14.28 -8.54 10.74
C ALA A 6 -13.84 -7.43 11.73
N GLY A 7 -12.60 -6.96 11.59
CA GLY A 7 -11.94 -6.03 12.51
C GLY A 7 -11.17 -6.71 13.64
N SER A 8 -11.27 -8.04 13.81
CA SER A 8 -10.50 -8.76 14.82
C SER A 8 -9.01 -8.84 14.43
N PRO A 9 -8.09 -8.76 15.41
CA PRO A 9 -6.66 -8.92 15.15
C PRO A 9 -6.31 -10.37 14.83
N LEU A 10 -5.43 -10.54 13.84
CA LEU A 10 -4.75 -11.80 13.58
C LEU A 10 -3.40 -11.78 14.31
N LEU A 11 -3.17 -12.77 15.17
CA LEU A 11 -1.98 -12.85 16.00
C LEU A 11 -1.05 -13.98 15.53
N ASN A 12 0.26 -13.77 15.65
CA ASN A 12 1.22 -14.86 15.54
C ASN A 12 1.39 -15.61 16.87
N LEU A 13 2.24 -16.64 16.89
CA LEU A 13 2.49 -17.45 18.09
C LEU A 13 3.19 -16.67 19.21
N GLN A 14 3.79 -15.52 18.92
CA GLN A 14 4.42 -14.62 19.89
C GLN A 14 3.41 -13.63 20.49
N GLY A 15 2.15 -13.63 20.04
CA GLY A 15 1.11 -12.70 20.48
C GLY A 15 1.16 -11.33 19.78
N GLU A 16 1.97 -11.19 18.72
CA GLU A 16 2.05 -9.96 17.95
C GLU A 16 0.93 -9.89 16.92
N VAL A 17 0.35 -8.71 16.72
CA VAL A 17 -0.65 -8.47 15.68
C VAL A 17 0.02 -8.44 14.32
N ILE A 18 -0.31 -9.36 13.45
CA ILE A 18 0.23 -9.47 12.08
C ILE A 18 -0.77 -9.03 11.00
N GLY A 19 -2.03 -8.84 11.37
CA GLY A 19 -3.06 -8.38 10.45
C GLY A 19 -4.39 -8.11 11.13
N ILE A 20 -5.33 -7.61 10.34
CA ILE A 20 -6.70 -7.31 10.74
C ILE A 20 -7.63 -8.09 9.82
N LEU A 21 -8.53 -8.88 10.39
CA LEU A 21 -9.49 -9.67 9.64
C LEU A 21 -10.47 -8.76 8.90
N VAL A 22 -10.61 -8.93 7.59
CA VAL A 22 -11.50 -8.12 6.75
C VAL A 22 -12.78 -8.86 6.42
N SER A 23 -12.66 -10.09 5.93
CA SER A 23 -13.82 -10.91 5.55
C SER A 23 -13.47 -12.39 5.59
N SER A 24 -14.50 -13.24 5.64
CA SER A 24 -14.39 -14.68 5.46
C SER A 24 -15.14 -15.12 4.19
N LEU A 25 -14.70 -16.22 3.59
CA LEU A 25 -15.47 -16.87 2.53
C LEU A 25 -16.76 -17.48 3.10
N GLU A 26 -17.79 -17.59 2.25
CA GLU A 26 -19.13 -18.04 2.67
C GLU A 26 -19.12 -19.39 3.38
N ASN A 27 -18.21 -20.29 3.04
CA ASN A 27 -18.05 -21.60 3.64
C ASN A 27 -17.09 -21.64 4.85
N ASN A 28 -16.59 -20.50 5.32
CA ASN A 28 -15.58 -20.36 6.37
C ASN A 28 -14.27 -21.15 6.13
N SER A 29 -14.01 -21.56 4.88
CA SER A 29 -12.79 -22.30 4.53
C SER A 29 -11.54 -21.43 4.51
N ALA A 30 -11.70 -20.13 4.32
CA ALA A 30 -10.62 -19.15 4.30
C ALA A 30 -11.10 -17.78 4.76
N CYS A 31 -10.16 -16.92 5.09
CA CYS A 31 -10.43 -15.52 5.43
C CYS A 31 -9.40 -14.60 4.75
N TYR A 32 -9.79 -13.36 4.57
CA TYR A 32 -8.93 -12.29 4.11
C TYR A 32 -8.56 -11.39 5.29
N ALA A 33 -7.28 -11.13 5.45
CA ALA A 33 -6.77 -10.21 6.44
C ALA A 33 -5.93 -9.11 5.77
N LEU A 34 -6.10 -7.89 6.24
CA LEU A 34 -5.22 -6.79 5.89
C LEU A 34 -3.92 -6.94 6.69
N PRO A 35 -2.74 -7.03 6.07
CA PRO A 35 -1.47 -7.06 6.79
C PRO A 35 -1.31 -5.83 7.69
N ILE A 36 -0.66 -5.99 8.85
CA ILE A 36 -0.56 -4.89 9.82
C ILE A 36 0.21 -3.69 9.28
N ASP A 37 1.25 -3.91 8.49
CA ASP A 37 2.02 -2.85 7.85
C ASP A 37 1.18 -2.02 6.85
N ALA A 38 0.24 -2.67 6.16
CA ALA A 38 -0.72 -1.99 5.29
C ALA A 38 -1.72 -1.14 6.10
N ALA A 39 -2.21 -1.67 7.22
CA ALA A 39 -3.07 -0.92 8.13
C ALA A 39 -2.34 0.30 8.73
N GLU A 40 -1.07 0.15 9.11
CA GLU A 40 -0.24 1.24 9.60
C GLU A 40 0.01 2.32 8.55
N LYS A 41 0.24 1.93 7.30
CA LYS A 41 0.36 2.88 6.17
C LYS A 41 -0.92 3.71 6.02
N ILE A 42 -2.08 3.06 5.99
CA ILE A 42 -3.37 3.74 5.89
C ILE A 42 -3.57 4.69 7.08
N ARG A 43 -3.30 4.24 8.29
CA ARG A 43 -3.38 5.08 9.50
C ARG A 43 -2.47 6.29 9.42
N ALA A 44 -1.22 6.11 8.96
CA ALA A 44 -0.26 7.19 8.82
C ALA A 44 -0.73 8.25 7.81
N ASP A 45 -1.29 7.83 6.69
CA ASP A 45 -1.87 8.74 5.71
C ASP A 45 -3.04 9.54 6.29
N PHE A 46 -3.96 8.87 6.99
CA PHE A 46 -5.08 9.56 7.64
C PHE A 46 -4.64 10.57 8.69
N VAL A 47 -3.61 10.26 9.47
CA VAL A 47 -3.05 11.20 10.45
C VAL A 47 -2.41 12.42 9.78
N ARG A 48 -1.72 12.22 8.64
CA ARG A 48 -1.01 13.30 7.93
C ARG A 48 -1.94 14.14 7.05
N PHE A 49 -2.92 13.51 6.40
CA PHE A 49 -3.67 14.11 5.30
C PHE A 49 -5.19 14.05 5.47
N GLY A 50 -5.70 13.30 6.43
CA GLY A 50 -7.14 13.07 6.60
C GLY A 50 -7.74 12.07 5.63
N GLU A 51 -6.93 11.44 4.77
CA GLU A 51 -7.34 10.47 3.75
C GLU A 51 -6.21 9.48 3.46
N ALA A 52 -6.54 8.30 2.92
CA ALA A 52 -5.53 7.39 2.38
C ALA A 52 -5.06 7.88 1.01
N ARG A 53 -3.74 7.99 0.81
CA ARG A 53 -3.13 8.47 -0.43
C ARG A 53 -2.33 7.38 -1.10
N HIS A 54 -2.68 7.08 -2.34
CA HIS A 54 -1.92 6.16 -3.18
C HIS A 54 -1.01 6.96 -4.11
N GLY A 55 0.29 6.74 -3.97
CA GLY A 55 1.27 7.37 -4.82
C GLY A 55 1.45 6.61 -6.14
N TRP A 56 1.74 7.35 -7.17
CA TRP A 56 1.97 6.84 -8.52
C TRP A 56 3.24 7.46 -9.09
N ILE A 57 4.00 6.67 -9.85
CA ILE A 57 5.27 7.11 -10.44
C ILE A 57 5.33 6.98 -11.96
N GLY A 58 4.37 6.27 -12.57
CA GLY A 58 4.23 6.21 -14.04
C GLY A 58 5.16 5.23 -14.73
N ILE A 59 5.36 4.03 -14.17
CA ILE A 59 6.11 2.93 -14.79
C ILE A 59 5.20 1.76 -15.15
N ASN A 60 5.57 1.02 -16.20
CA ASN A 60 5.07 -0.30 -16.49
C ASN A 60 6.19 -1.31 -16.40
N VAL A 61 5.90 -2.47 -15.83
CA VAL A 61 6.84 -3.57 -15.69
C VAL A 61 6.28 -4.83 -16.33
N SER A 62 7.18 -5.69 -16.81
CA SER A 62 6.88 -7.04 -17.26
C SER A 62 7.96 -8.02 -16.80
N GLU A 63 7.73 -9.30 -17.02
CA GLU A 63 8.69 -10.32 -16.69
C GLU A 63 9.88 -10.28 -17.66
N ALA A 64 11.10 -10.14 -17.14
CA ALA A 64 12.34 -10.23 -17.89
C ALA A 64 12.64 -11.69 -18.28
N GLN A 65 13.33 -11.91 -19.40
CA GLN A 65 13.70 -13.24 -19.87
C GLN A 65 14.60 -14.00 -18.89
N ALA A 66 15.45 -13.30 -18.14
CA ALA A 66 16.34 -13.86 -17.14
C ALA A 66 16.39 -12.97 -15.91
N PRO A 67 16.53 -13.56 -14.70
CA PRO A 67 16.64 -12.78 -13.48
C PRO A 67 17.99 -12.04 -13.43
N VAL A 68 17.96 -10.80 -12.93
CA VAL A 68 19.15 -9.99 -12.68
C VAL A 68 19.13 -9.57 -11.21
N GLU A 69 20.18 -9.85 -10.45
CA GLU A 69 20.24 -9.64 -9.00
C GLU A 69 19.04 -10.25 -8.24
N GLY A 70 18.46 -11.33 -8.78
CA GLY A 70 17.30 -12.01 -8.20
C GLY A 70 15.95 -11.38 -8.53
N SER A 71 15.90 -10.36 -9.39
CA SER A 71 14.66 -9.77 -9.90
C SER A 71 14.41 -10.09 -11.36
N ARG A 72 13.14 -10.27 -11.71
CA ARG A 72 12.63 -10.42 -13.09
C ARG A 72 11.74 -9.27 -13.51
N ALA A 73 11.61 -8.24 -12.72
CA ALA A 73 10.76 -7.08 -13.02
C ALA A 73 11.49 -6.09 -13.93
N GLU A 74 11.27 -6.17 -15.24
CA GLU A 74 11.83 -5.26 -16.23
C GLU A 74 10.89 -4.10 -16.51
N MET A 75 11.40 -2.88 -16.49
CA MET A 75 10.64 -1.70 -16.89
C MET A 75 10.48 -1.66 -18.40
N THR A 76 9.27 -1.84 -18.88
CA THR A 76 8.98 -1.87 -20.33
C THR A 76 8.62 -0.51 -20.89
N LYS A 77 8.01 0.36 -20.06
CA LYS A 77 7.58 1.68 -20.48
C LYS A 77 7.65 2.66 -19.31
N ILE A 78 8.23 3.81 -19.56
CA ILE A 78 8.13 4.99 -18.72
C ILE A 78 7.15 5.95 -19.40
N MET A 79 6.12 6.36 -18.69
CA MET A 79 5.13 7.29 -19.23
C MET A 79 5.69 8.70 -19.23
N GLU A 80 5.55 9.41 -20.36
CA GLU A 80 5.98 10.82 -20.47
C GLU A 80 5.22 11.72 -19.49
N GLY A 81 5.90 12.74 -18.96
CA GLY A 81 5.30 13.68 -18.01
C GLY A 81 4.97 13.04 -16.64
N THR A 82 5.69 12.00 -16.27
CA THR A 82 5.51 11.31 -14.99
C THR A 82 6.74 11.44 -14.10
N PRO A 83 6.58 11.27 -12.77
CA PRO A 83 7.71 11.32 -11.84
C PRO A 83 8.89 10.40 -12.21
N ALA A 84 8.60 9.22 -12.77
CA ALA A 84 9.65 8.30 -13.22
C ALA A 84 10.41 8.84 -14.42
N ALA A 85 9.73 9.46 -15.39
CA ALA A 85 10.38 10.06 -16.55
C ALA A 85 11.36 11.18 -16.15
N ASP A 86 10.95 12.02 -15.21
CA ASP A 86 11.76 13.15 -14.72
C ASP A 86 12.95 12.69 -13.86
N SER A 87 12.88 11.49 -13.29
CA SER A 87 13.93 10.94 -12.43
C SER A 87 15.13 10.37 -13.16
N GLY A 88 15.01 10.09 -14.46
CA GLY A 88 16.06 9.46 -15.27
C GLY A 88 16.02 7.92 -15.30
N ILE A 89 14.97 7.31 -14.77
CA ILE A 89 14.64 5.89 -14.95
C ILE A 89 14.34 5.64 -16.44
N LYS A 90 14.72 4.48 -16.96
CA LYS A 90 14.58 4.15 -18.39
C LYS A 90 13.93 2.78 -18.58
N ALA A 91 13.29 2.59 -19.73
CA ALA A 91 12.91 1.28 -20.19
C ALA A 91 14.15 0.36 -20.34
N GLY A 92 14.02 -0.91 -20.01
CA GLY A 92 15.11 -1.88 -19.92
C GLY A 92 15.83 -1.90 -18.55
N ASP A 93 15.51 -1.01 -17.63
CA ASP A 93 16.00 -1.11 -16.26
C ASP A 93 15.32 -2.29 -15.55
N ILE A 94 16.10 -3.10 -14.82
CA ILE A 94 15.54 -4.15 -13.95
C ILE A 94 15.31 -3.57 -12.57
N LEU A 95 14.08 -3.62 -12.10
CA LEU A 95 13.67 -3.07 -10.83
C LEU A 95 14.05 -4.00 -9.67
N LEU A 96 14.88 -3.55 -8.76
CA LEU A 96 15.35 -4.34 -7.61
C LEU A 96 14.62 -4.00 -6.32
N GLN A 97 14.24 -2.73 -6.14
CA GLN A 97 13.64 -2.25 -4.90
C GLN A 97 12.82 -0.98 -5.13
N VAL A 98 11.69 -0.88 -4.46
CA VAL A 98 10.83 0.31 -4.38
C VAL A 98 10.63 0.67 -2.91
N GLY A 99 11.14 1.80 -2.48
CA GLY A 99 11.13 2.17 -1.07
C GLY A 99 11.81 1.11 -0.20
N ARG A 100 11.05 0.48 0.68
CA ARG A 100 11.54 -0.61 1.56
C ARG A 100 11.28 -2.01 0.99
N LYS A 101 10.47 -2.14 -0.05
CA LYS A 101 10.07 -3.44 -0.62
C LYS A 101 11.07 -3.87 -1.69
N LYS A 102 11.63 -5.06 -1.54
CA LYS A 102 12.41 -5.73 -2.59
C LYS A 102 11.45 -6.24 -3.65
N VAL A 103 11.87 -6.15 -4.91
CA VAL A 103 11.12 -6.61 -6.06
C VAL A 103 11.85 -7.80 -6.66
N ARG A 104 11.18 -8.92 -6.80
CA ARG A 104 11.67 -10.15 -7.42
C ARG A 104 10.91 -10.47 -8.70
N GLU A 105 9.60 -10.29 -8.65
CA GLU A 105 8.68 -10.54 -9.75
C GLU A 105 7.88 -9.26 -10.06
N PRO A 106 7.29 -9.11 -11.26
CA PRO A 106 6.48 -7.95 -11.60
C PRO A 106 5.32 -7.67 -10.62
N GLU A 107 4.75 -8.72 -10.02
CA GLU A 107 3.66 -8.64 -9.05
C GLU A 107 4.07 -7.92 -7.77
N ASP A 108 5.33 -8.05 -7.35
CA ASP A 108 5.86 -7.35 -6.16
C ASP A 108 5.79 -5.83 -6.31
N VAL A 109 5.73 -5.32 -7.56
CA VAL A 109 5.60 -3.89 -7.84
C VAL A 109 4.23 -3.37 -7.45
N LEU A 110 3.18 -4.17 -7.62
CA LEU A 110 1.82 -3.82 -7.19
C LEU A 110 1.78 -3.72 -5.66
N ASP A 111 2.36 -4.70 -4.98
CA ASP A 111 2.47 -4.68 -3.51
C ASP A 111 3.28 -3.48 -3.02
N ALA A 112 4.42 -3.20 -3.68
CA ALA A 112 5.25 -2.06 -3.34
C ALA A 112 4.52 -0.73 -3.57
N SER A 113 3.73 -0.61 -4.66
CA SER A 113 2.98 0.60 -5.01
C SER A 113 1.96 0.99 -3.94
N PHE A 114 1.38 0.01 -3.23
CA PHE A 114 0.46 0.27 -2.13
C PHE A 114 1.11 1.11 -1.02
N PHE A 115 2.41 0.92 -0.78
CA PHE A 115 3.15 1.63 0.28
C PHE A 115 3.71 2.98 -0.16
N ILE A 116 3.49 3.39 -1.41
CA ILE A 116 3.84 4.72 -1.89
C ILE A 116 2.72 5.70 -1.54
N THR A 117 3.08 6.81 -0.92
CA THR A 117 2.16 7.91 -0.61
C THR A 117 2.39 9.06 -1.59
N ALA A 118 1.35 9.59 -2.21
CA ALA A 118 1.45 10.74 -3.10
C ALA A 118 2.02 11.96 -2.35
N GLY A 119 3.03 12.59 -2.93
CA GLY A 119 3.80 13.69 -2.34
C GLY A 119 5.08 13.25 -1.63
N ASP A 120 5.25 11.96 -1.32
CA ASP A 120 6.47 11.45 -0.69
C ASP A 120 7.54 11.12 -1.75
N THR A 121 8.82 11.28 -1.37
CA THR A 121 9.96 10.86 -2.19
C THR A 121 10.30 9.40 -1.88
N VAL A 122 10.33 8.59 -2.93
CA VAL A 122 10.55 7.14 -2.85
C VAL A 122 11.87 6.77 -3.53
N PRO A 123 12.82 6.14 -2.83
CA PRO A 123 14.03 5.60 -3.46
C PRO A 123 13.66 4.37 -4.29
N ILE A 124 14.07 4.37 -5.56
CA ILE A 124 13.88 3.27 -6.50
C ILE A 124 15.24 2.78 -6.94
N THR A 125 15.55 1.52 -6.67
CA THR A 125 16.82 0.91 -7.04
C THR A 125 16.61 0.00 -8.23
N VAL A 126 17.43 0.19 -9.25
CA VAL A 126 17.40 -0.58 -10.50
C VAL A 126 18.79 -1.11 -10.85
N MET A 127 18.82 -2.11 -11.73
CA MET A 127 20.00 -2.53 -12.45
C MET A 127 19.89 -2.08 -13.91
N ARG A 128 20.84 -1.31 -14.38
CA ARG A 128 20.99 -0.87 -15.78
C ARG A 128 22.27 -1.47 -16.35
N GLY A 129 22.15 -2.50 -17.17
CA GLY A 129 23.31 -3.30 -17.57
C GLY A 129 23.97 -3.93 -16.34
N ASN A 130 25.20 -3.51 -16.03
CA ASN A 130 25.96 -4.02 -14.87
C ASN A 130 26.07 -2.97 -13.74
N GLU A 131 25.32 -1.90 -13.82
CA GLU A 131 25.37 -0.79 -12.86
C GLU A 131 24.09 -0.74 -12.02
N LYS A 132 24.28 -0.73 -10.70
CA LYS A 132 23.18 -0.56 -9.74
C LYS A 132 22.98 0.93 -9.45
N LEU A 133 21.81 1.44 -9.80
CA LEU A 133 21.45 2.84 -9.67
C LEU A 133 20.29 3.01 -8.70
N THR A 134 20.28 4.13 -7.97
CA THR A 134 19.15 4.50 -7.11
C THR A 134 18.67 5.90 -7.48
N PHE A 135 17.40 6.02 -7.78
CA PHE A 135 16.72 7.27 -8.12
C PHE A 135 15.75 7.64 -7.01
N ASN A 136 15.74 8.91 -6.62
CA ASN A 136 14.74 9.44 -5.69
C ASN A 136 13.59 10.02 -6.51
N VAL A 137 12.45 9.38 -6.48
CA VAL A 137 11.27 9.74 -7.27
C VAL A 137 10.21 10.32 -6.36
N GLN A 138 9.77 11.54 -6.61
CA GLN A 138 8.65 12.13 -5.89
C GLN A 138 7.35 11.60 -6.49
N ALA A 139 6.62 10.78 -5.74
CA ALA A 139 5.37 10.19 -6.19
C ALA A 139 4.28 11.24 -6.32
N ASP A 140 3.45 11.13 -7.35
CA ASP A 140 2.29 11.97 -7.57
C ASP A 140 0.99 11.18 -7.39
N PHE A 141 -0.15 11.83 -7.47
CA PHE A 141 -1.44 11.15 -7.56
C PHE A 141 -1.59 10.48 -8.93
N HIS A 142 -2.23 9.32 -8.94
CA HIS A 142 -2.59 8.70 -10.22
C HIS A 142 -3.58 9.59 -10.98
N PRO A 143 -3.36 9.85 -12.29
CA PRO A 143 -4.21 10.77 -13.06
C PRO A 143 -5.72 10.44 -13.05
N ALA A 144 -6.07 9.15 -12.89
CA ALA A 144 -7.46 8.70 -12.80
C ALA A 144 -8.06 8.82 -11.39
N SER A 145 -7.25 9.16 -10.37
CA SER A 145 -7.72 9.26 -8.98
C SER A 145 -8.27 10.65 -8.61
N GLN A 146 -8.65 11.47 -9.59
CA GLN A 146 -9.40 12.72 -9.37
C GLN A 146 -10.83 12.42 -8.92
N HIS A 147 -10.98 11.54 -7.93
CA HIS A 147 -12.22 11.46 -7.17
C HIS A 147 -12.18 12.52 -6.07
N PRO A 148 -13.22 13.35 -5.92
CA PRO A 148 -13.35 14.17 -4.73
C PRO A 148 -13.25 13.23 -3.51
N PRO A 149 -12.64 13.66 -2.40
CA PRO A 149 -12.50 12.82 -1.21
C PRO A 149 -13.86 12.25 -0.86
N LEU A 150 -13.97 10.92 -0.80
CA LEU A 150 -15.23 10.20 -0.57
C LEU A 150 -15.89 10.55 0.75
N ILE A 151 -15.15 11.22 1.66
CA ILE A 151 -15.66 11.78 2.91
C ILE A 151 -14.75 12.97 3.26
N ALA A 152 -15.31 14.17 3.24
CA ALA A 152 -14.70 15.26 4.01
C ALA A 152 -14.60 14.75 5.46
N ALA A 153 -13.37 14.58 5.97
CA ALA A 153 -13.17 14.16 7.34
C ALA A 153 -14.00 15.10 8.22
N PRO A 154 -14.92 14.61 9.05
CA PRO A 154 -15.59 15.45 10.01
C PRO A 154 -14.47 16.08 10.84
N ALA A 155 -14.49 17.39 10.97
CA ALA A 155 -13.52 18.12 11.77
C ALA A 155 -13.38 17.37 13.11
N MET A 156 -12.18 16.88 13.42
CA MET A 156 -11.88 16.04 14.60
C MET A 156 -12.10 16.78 15.93
N ASN A 157 -12.97 17.78 15.97
CA ASN A 157 -13.25 18.60 17.14
C ASN A 157 -14.69 18.48 17.64
N GLN A 158 -15.45 17.49 17.19
CA GLN A 158 -16.72 17.14 17.82
C GLN A 158 -16.58 15.79 18.50
N ALA A 159 -16.30 15.82 19.81
CA ALA A 159 -16.46 14.67 20.66
C ALA A 159 -17.87 14.12 20.46
N ILE A 160 -18.00 12.93 19.89
CA ILE A 160 -19.27 12.21 19.82
C ILE A 160 -19.64 11.90 21.28
N PRO A 161 -20.73 12.48 21.82
CA PRO A 161 -21.15 12.12 23.17
C PRO A 161 -21.56 10.65 23.15
N LEU A 162 -20.79 9.79 23.81
CA LEU A 162 -21.19 8.45 24.14
C LEU A 162 -22.48 8.54 25.00
N LYS A 163 -23.63 8.41 24.36
CA LYS A 163 -24.86 8.11 25.09
C LYS A 163 -24.69 6.70 25.68
N LEU A 164 -24.26 6.66 26.93
CA LEU A 164 -24.42 5.45 27.74
C LEU A 164 -25.92 5.23 27.90
N ASP A 165 -26.45 4.22 27.21
CA ASP A 165 -27.82 3.79 27.41
C ASP A 165 -27.91 3.12 28.80
N SER A 166 -28.50 3.82 29.75
CA SER A 166 -28.65 3.42 31.15
C SER A 166 -29.79 2.40 31.33
N GLN A 167 -30.05 1.56 30.34
CA GLN A 167 -31.09 0.52 30.40
C GLN A 167 -30.48 -0.89 30.55
N VAL A 168 -29.64 -1.11 31.53
CA VAL A 168 -29.43 -2.48 32.05
C VAL A 168 -30.45 -2.71 33.16
N GLN A 169 -31.67 -3.06 32.77
CA GLN A 169 -32.65 -3.63 33.72
C GLN A 169 -32.10 -4.97 34.20
N ARG A 170 -31.72 -5.02 35.48
CA ARG A 170 -31.51 -6.27 36.20
C ARG A 170 -32.87 -7.02 36.23
N ARG A 171 -32.93 -8.15 35.59
CA ARG A 171 -34.01 -9.12 35.84
C ARG A 171 -33.68 -9.92 37.10
N PRO A 172 -34.69 -10.20 37.89
CA PRO A 172 -34.57 -10.96 39.16
C PRO A 172 -34.13 -12.41 38.94
#